data_53bc16ceea1097c634e33f6c289f7c7b
#
_entry.id   53bc16ceea1097c634e33f6c289f7c7b
#
_cell.length_a   1.000
_cell.length_b   1.000
_cell.length_c   1.000
_cell.angle_alpha   90.00
_cell.angle_beta   90.00
_cell.angle_gamma   90.00
#
_symmetry.space_group_name_H-M   'P 1'
#
loop_
_entity.id
_entity.type
_entity.pdbx_description
1 polymer ?
#
loop_
_entity_poly.entity_id
_entity_poly.type
_entity_poly.pdbx_seq_one_letter_code
_entity_poly.pdbx_strand_id
1 'polypeptide(L)' 'MLRTLIKTDSLDIENQTVSVRYFELRTLRGARRFSAEIVLGPGDRIILDDDSVMNLETKTTRLMPATLYSRLLVARATAA' A
#
# COMPACT_ATOMS: atom_id res chain seq x y z
N MET A 1 -11.84 -6.69 15.71
CA MET A 1 -11.55 -5.54 14.83
C MET A 1 -12.29 -5.71 13.52
N LEU A 2 -13.07 -4.70 13.11
CA LEU A 2 -13.77 -4.72 11.83
C LEU A 2 -12.91 -4.02 10.78
N ARG A 3 -12.84 -4.63 9.60
CA ARG A 3 -12.10 -4.12 8.45
C ARG A 3 -13.06 -3.94 7.29
N THR A 4 -13.18 -2.72 6.79
CA THR A 4 -14.11 -2.39 5.70
C THR A 4 -13.34 -1.76 4.54
N LEU A 5 -13.49 -2.31 3.35
CA LEU A 5 -12.88 -1.75 2.15
C LEU A 5 -13.58 -0.44 1.80
N ILE A 6 -12.80 0.65 1.68
CA ILE A 6 -13.30 1.97 1.31
C ILE A 6 -13.22 2.16 -0.20
N LYS A 7 -12.05 1.91 -0.78
CA LYS A 7 -11.82 2.10 -2.21
C LYS A 7 -10.58 1.34 -2.66
N THR A 8 -10.48 1.17 -3.97
CA THR A 8 -9.30 0.59 -4.63
C THR A 8 -8.80 1.60 -5.66
N ASP A 9 -7.51 1.91 -5.59
CA ASP A 9 -6.84 2.78 -6.56
C ASP A 9 -5.78 2.03 -7.32
N SER A 10 -5.47 2.51 -8.52
CA SER A 10 -4.33 2.03 -9.30
C SER A 10 -3.32 3.16 -9.42
N LEU A 11 -2.05 2.85 -9.18
CA LEU A 11 -0.95 3.79 -9.36
C LEU A 11 -0.06 3.33 -10.50
N ASP A 12 0.19 4.22 -11.45
CA ASP A 12 1.12 3.95 -12.55
C ASP A 12 2.47 4.57 -12.20
N ILE A 13 3.45 3.72 -11.96
CA ILE A 13 4.80 4.14 -11.56
C ILE A 13 5.80 3.41 -12.44
N GLU A 14 6.60 4.15 -13.19
CA GLU A 14 7.68 3.61 -14.02
C GLU A 14 7.21 2.44 -14.91
N ASN A 15 6.11 2.62 -15.61
CA ASN A 15 5.50 1.64 -16.52
C ASN A 15 4.94 0.40 -15.81
N GLN A 16 4.76 0.49 -14.49
CA GLN A 16 4.10 -0.58 -13.72
C GLN A 16 2.83 -0.04 -13.09
N THR A 17 1.78 -0.86 -13.11
CA THR A 17 0.53 -0.54 -12.43
C THR A 17 0.49 -1.30 -11.11
N VAL A 18 0.31 -0.55 -10.02
CA VAL A 18 0.26 -1.09 -8.67
C VAL A 18 -1.13 -0.86 -8.10
N SER A 19 -1.72 -1.91 -7.54
CA SER A 19 -3.03 -1.84 -6.93
C SER A 19 -2.92 -1.49 -5.45
N VAL A 20 -3.72 -0.52 -5.00
CA VAL A 20 -3.76 -0.09 -3.60
C VAL A 20 -5.20 -0.19 -3.10
N ARG A 21 -5.41 -0.92 -2.02
CA ARG A 21 -6.70 -1.03 -1.38
C ARG A 21 -6.69 -0.28 -0.06
N TYR A 22 -7.69 0.56 0.16
CA TYR A 22 -7.83 1.35 1.37
C TYR A 22 -8.94 0.79 2.24
N PHE A 23 -8.65 0.63 3.52
CA PHE A 23 -9.59 0.06 4.49
C PHE A 23 -9.79 0.98 5.67
N GLU A 24 -10.98 0.96 6.23
CA GLU A 24 -11.27 1.49 7.54
C GLU A 24 -11.18 0.36 8.55
N LEU A 25 -10.48 0.60 9.65
CA LEU A 25 -10.36 -0.32 10.76
C LEU A 25 -11.05 0.28 11.97
N ARG A 26 -11.91 -0.50 12.62
CA ARG A 26 -12.52 -0.10 13.88
C ARG A 26 -12.04 -1.00 15.00
N THR A 27 -11.49 -0.40 16.04
CA THR A 27 -11.09 -1.12 17.23
C THR A 27 -12.30 -1.45 18.09
N LEU A 28 -12.12 -2.31 19.09
CA LEU A 28 -13.19 -2.67 20.03
C LEU A 28 -13.69 -1.45 20.82
N ARG A 29 -12.87 -0.41 20.94
CA ARG A 29 -13.25 0.83 21.64
C ARG A 29 -13.90 1.86 20.70
N GLY A 30 -14.13 1.49 19.45
CA GLY A 30 -14.74 2.39 18.48
C GLY A 30 -13.79 3.39 17.83
N ALA A 31 -12.49 3.31 18.10
CA ALA A 31 -11.51 4.16 17.45
C ALA A 31 -11.41 3.79 15.97
N ARG A 32 -11.32 4.82 15.11
CA ARG A 32 -11.20 4.64 13.66
C ARG A 32 -9.74 4.82 13.24
N ARG A 33 -9.24 3.84 12.51
CA ARG A 33 -7.94 3.88 11.87
C ARG A 33 -8.12 3.52 10.41
N PHE A 34 -7.12 3.84 9.61
CA PHE A 34 -7.16 3.51 8.18
C PHE A 34 -5.90 2.77 7.80
N SER A 35 -6.02 1.88 6.83
CA SER A 35 -4.86 1.16 6.32
C SER A 35 -4.90 1.12 4.80
N ALA A 36 -3.72 1.09 4.18
CA ALA A 36 -3.56 0.89 2.75
C ALA A 36 -2.78 -0.39 2.53
N GLU A 37 -3.33 -1.29 1.72
CA GLU A 37 -2.67 -2.52 1.31
C GLU A 37 -2.21 -2.36 -0.13
N ILE A 38 -0.90 -2.42 -0.33
CA ILE A 38 -0.27 -2.24 -1.63
C ILE A 38 0.25 -3.59 -2.09
N VAL A 39 -0.29 -4.10 -3.20
CA VAL A 39 0.09 -5.41 -3.73
C VAL A 39 1.13 -5.20 -4.82
N LEU A 40 2.34 -5.67 -4.58
CA LEU A 40 3.46 -5.56 -5.51
C LEU A 40 3.64 -6.83 -6.35
N GLY A 41 3.15 -7.96 -5.86
CA GLY A 41 3.23 -9.25 -6.55
C GLY A 41 2.71 -10.36 -5.66
N PRO A 42 2.71 -11.62 -6.13
CA PRO A 42 2.27 -12.74 -5.31
C PRO A 42 3.09 -12.83 -4.02
N GLY A 43 2.42 -12.74 -2.88
CA GLY A 43 3.09 -12.80 -1.59
C GLY A 43 3.89 -11.56 -1.22
N ASP A 44 3.92 -10.53 -2.05
CA ASP A 44 4.64 -9.30 -1.79
C ASP A 44 3.66 -8.14 -1.66
N ARG A 45 3.41 -7.71 -0.44
CA ARG A 45 2.52 -6.59 -0.16
C ARG A 45 3.02 -5.79 1.02
N ILE A 46 2.65 -4.52 1.00
CA ILE A 46 3.01 -3.56 2.04
C ILE A 46 1.73 -3.04 2.65
N ILE A 47 1.72 -2.91 3.97
CA ILE A 47 0.57 -2.37 4.69
C ILE A 47 1.03 -1.11 5.42
N LEU A 48 0.33 0.00 5.16
CA LEU A 48 0.56 1.27 5.82
C LEU A 48 -0.68 1.62 6.64
N ASP A 49 -0.46 2.21 7.81
CA ASP A 49 -1.55 2.66 8.69
C ASP A 49 -1.45 4.16 8.92
N ASP A 50 -2.59 4.80 9.08
CA ASP A 50 -2.66 6.22 9.45
C ASP A 50 -4.04 6.56 10.02
N ASP A 51 -4.14 7.78 10.54
CA ASP A 51 -5.39 8.30 11.07
C ASP A 51 -6.35 8.80 9.98
N SER A 52 -5.86 9.00 8.76
CA SER A 52 -6.69 9.49 7.67
C SER A 52 -6.32 8.86 6.33
N VAL A 53 -7.33 8.73 5.46
CA VAL A 53 -7.13 8.23 4.09
C VAL A 53 -6.24 9.19 3.29
N MET A 54 -6.40 10.50 3.48
CA MET A 54 -5.61 11.49 2.78
C MET A 54 -4.12 11.34 3.09
N ASN A 55 -3.78 11.12 4.36
CA ASN A 55 -2.38 10.87 4.76
C ASN A 55 -1.85 9.58 4.15
N LEU A 56 -2.67 8.54 4.10
CA LEU A 56 -2.28 7.28 3.46
C LEU A 56 -2.00 7.45 1.97
N GLU A 57 -2.86 8.21 1.27
CA GLU A 57 -2.64 8.50 -0.14
C GLU A 57 -1.31 9.21 -0.37
N THR A 58 -1.02 10.20 0.47
CA THR A 58 0.23 10.93 0.41
C THR A 58 1.43 10.02 0.67
N LYS A 59 1.36 9.20 1.71
CA LYS A 59 2.43 8.24 2.04
C LYS A 59 2.65 7.25 0.91
N THR A 60 1.58 6.70 0.35
CA THR A 60 1.65 5.73 -0.74
C THR A 60 2.34 6.34 -1.95
N THR A 61 1.94 7.55 -2.34
CA THR A 61 2.53 8.23 -3.49
C THR A 61 4.02 8.51 -3.28
N ARG A 62 4.42 8.85 -2.07
CA ARG A 62 5.83 9.12 -1.75
C ARG A 62 6.70 7.87 -1.71
N LEU A 63 6.16 6.79 -1.13
CA LEU A 63 6.95 5.59 -0.87
C LEU A 63 7.07 4.66 -2.06
N MET A 64 6.07 4.66 -2.96
CA MET A 64 6.02 3.68 -4.04
C MET A 64 7.20 3.72 -5.00
N PRO A 65 7.66 4.89 -5.49
CA PRO A 65 8.79 4.88 -6.43
C PRO A 65 10.05 4.26 -5.84
N ALA A 66 10.40 4.60 -4.61
CA ALA A 66 11.57 4.06 -3.94
C ALA A 66 11.41 2.57 -3.65
N THR A 67 10.21 2.14 -3.25
CA THR A 67 9.92 0.74 -2.94
C THR A 67 10.02 -0.12 -4.18
N LEU A 68 9.42 0.31 -5.29
CA LEU A 68 9.50 -0.41 -6.55
C LEU A 68 10.94 -0.50 -7.06
N TYR A 69 11.70 0.59 -6.90
CA TYR A 69 13.11 0.59 -7.28
C TYR A 69 13.91 -0.43 -6.46
N SER A 70 13.67 -0.50 -5.15
CA SER A 70 14.29 -1.49 -4.28
C SER A 70 13.96 -2.92 -4.72
N ARG A 71 12.69 -3.19 -5.02
CA ARG A 71 12.25 -4.51 -5.48
C ARG A 71 12.93 -4.90 -6.79
N LEU A 72 13.06 -3.92 -7.70
CA LEU A 72 13.72 -4.14 -8.98
C LEU A 72 15.21 -4.49 -8.80
N LEU A 73 15.90 -3.78 -7.91
CA LEU A 73 17.30 -4.07 -7.60
C LEU A 73 17.48 -5.49 -7.02
N VAL A 74 16.61 -5.88 -6.11
CA VAL A 74 16.64 -7.24 -5.53
C VAL A 74 16.41 -8.28 -6.61
N ALA A 75 15.43 -8.07 -7.49
CA ALA A 75 15.16 -9.00 -8.58
C ALA A 75 16.35 -9.14 -9.52
N ARG A 76 17.04 -8.05 -9.84
CA ARG A 76 18.25 -8.07 -10.68
C ARG A 76 19.38 -8.84 -10.00
N ALA A 77 19.56 -8.63 -8.70
CA ALA A 77 20.61 -9.31 -7.94
C ALA A 77 20.37 -10.82 -7.88
N THR A 78 19.11 -11.25 -7.78
CA THR A 78 18.78 -12.68 -7.74
C THR A 78 18.73 -13.33 -9.11
N ALA A 79 18.55 -12.57 -10.18
CA ALA A 79 18.52 -13.09 -11.55
C ALA A 79 19.91 -13.29 -12.15
N ALA A 80 20.94 -12.80 -11.51
CA ALA A 80 22.32 -12.90 -12.00
C ALA A 80 22.97 -14.30 -11.72
#